data_d49f6047d05ca4460082f56990b35588
#
_entry.id   d49f6047d05ca4460082f56990b35588
#
_cell.length_a   1.000
_cell.length_b   1.000
_cell.length_c   1.000
_cell.angle_alpha   90.00
_cell.angle_beta   90.00
_cell.angle_gamma   90.00
#
_symmetry.space_group_name_H-M   'P 1'
#
loop_
_entity.id
_entity.type
_entity.pdbx_description
1 polymer ?
#
loop_
_entity_poly.entity_id
_entity_poly.type
_entity_poly.pdbx_seq_one_letter_code
_entity_poly.pdbx_strand_id
1 'polypeptide(L)'
;MYTTLRTSLQACYPMGEASAIARMVLTECFGISTMDIYMGKDIQLSENDEQKLENILQRLKKFEPVQYILGRAQFCGRDFRVAPGVLIPRPETEELVEAILRDYPTTPPQRILDIGTGSGCIPITLAHHWPQSHVEGWDISSDALVIARCNNEEHHTRVAFLQHDILSDEECIVSQEEGFDLIVSNPPYIKQCERLQMERNVLDWEPELALFVPDDDPLLFYRTIVRRAANGLLKPGGRLYFEINREHGADTIALMEEAGFVQVELLKDLSGNERIVKGGLV
;
A
#
# COMPACT_ATOMS: atom_id res chain seq x y z
N MET A 1 29.77 -0.95 15.85
CA MET A 1 28.82 -0.11 15.07
C MET A 1 27.37 -0.58 15.20
N TYR A 2 26.98 -1.78 14.76
CA TYR A 2 25.59 -2.29 14.87
C TYR A 2 25.03 -2.20 16.31
N THR A 3 25.75 -2.69 17.29
CA THR A 3 25.33 -2.63 18.70
C THR A 3 25.13 -1.20 19.20
N THR A 4 25.98 -0.27 18.79
CA THR A 4 25.88 1.15 19.15
C THR A 4 24.62 1.78 18.54
N LEU A 5 24.39 1.57 17.24
CA LEU A 5 23.22 2.07 16.55
C LEU A 5 21.93 1.51 17.14
N ARG A 6 21.85 0.19 17.31
CA ARG A 6 20.72 -0.48 17.98
C ARG A 6 20.45 0.09 19.37
N THR A 7 21.49 0.22 20.21
CA THR A 7 21.33 0.75 21.56
C THR A 7 20.82 2.19 21.56
N SER A 8 21.30 3.01 20.63
CA SER A 8 20.82 4.39 20.47
C SER A 8 19.34 4.46 20.05
N LEU A 9 18.87 3.48 19.28
CA LEU A 9 17.47 3.39 18.84
C LEU A 9 16.56 2.81 19.93
N GLN A 10 17.06 2.01 20.86
CA GLN A 10 16.26 1.44 21.97
C GLN A 10 15.65 2.49 22.91
N ALA A 11 16.10 3.73 22.84
CA ALA A 11 15.47 4.85 23.56
C ALA A 11 14.11 5.25 22.95
N CYS A 12 13.86 4.90 21.70
CA CYS A 12 12.68 5.30 20.93
C CYS A 12 11.85 4.11 20.42
N TYR A 13 12.49 2.95 20.22
CA TYR A 13 11.88 1.78 19.59
C TYR A 13 12.01 0.53 20.46
N PRO A 14 11.06 -0.41 20.42
CA PRO A 14 11.22 -1.73 21.03
C PRO A 14 12.47 -2.44 20.51
N MET A 15 13.06 -3.32 21.32
CA MET A 15 14.34 -3.98 21.01
C MET A 15 14.35 -4.70 19.66
N GLY A 16 13.26 -5.38 19.31
CA GLY A 16 13.14 -6.11 18.04
C GLY A 16 13.17 -5.14 16.85
N GLU A 17 12.38 -4.08 16.92
CA GLU A 17 12.28 -3.05 15.90
C GLU A 17 13.59 -2.25 15.76
N ALA A 18 14.19 -1.81 16.87
CA ALA A 18 15.51 -1.17 16.88
C ALA A 18 16.57 -2.03 16.19
N SER A 19 16.50 -3.36 16.40
CA SER A 19 17.42 -4.31 15.78
C SER A 19 17.19 -4.44 14.27
N ALA A 20 15.94 -4.46 13.84
CA ALA A 20 15.56 -4.52 12.42
C ALA A 20 15.95 -3.24 11.68
N ILE A 21 15.63 -2.07 12.25
CA ILE A 21 16.00 -0.77 11.69
C ILE A 21 17.52 -0.63 11.58
N ALA A 22 18.27 -0.95 12.66
CA ALA A 22 19.72 -0.85 12.64
C ALA A 22 20.35 -1.73 11.55
N ARG A 23 19.84 -2.95 11.37
CA ARG A 23 20.30 -3.85 10.30
C ARG A 23 19.97 -3.27 8.93
N MET A 24 18.73 -2.86 8.71
CA MET A 24 18.28 -2.28 7.43
C MET A 24 19.12 -1.05 7.04
N VAL A 25 19.35 -0.12 7.96
CA VAL A 25 20.19 1.05 7.70
C VAL A 25 21.62 0.64 7.30
N LEU A 26 22.23 -0.29 8.02
CA LEU A 26 23.60 -0.70 7.73
C LEU A 26 23.72 -1.47 6.41
N THR A 27 22.76 -2.31 6.07
CA THR A 27 22.77 -3.05 4.82
C THR A 27 22.46 -2.14 3.63
N GLU A 28 21.43 -1.31 3.72
CA GLU A 28 20.92 -0.54 2.59
C GLU A 28 21.72 0.75 2.33
N CYS A 29 22.19 1.43 3.39
CA CYS A 29 22.88 2.71 3.24
C CYS A 29 24.41 2.58 3.13
N PHE A 30 24.97 1.50 3.68
CA PHE A 30 26.43 1.34 3.80
C PHE A 30 26.94 0.03 3.18
N GLY A 31 26.07 -0.79 2.60
CA GLY A 31 26.45 -2.05 1.94
C GLY A 31 27.05 -3.10 2.87
N ILE A 32 26.81 -2.99 4.17
CA ILE A 32 27.34 -3.93 5.16
C ILE A 32 26.51 -5.19 5.14
N SER A 33 27.12 -6.33 4.84
CA SER A 33 26.38 -7.58 4.77
C SER A 33 25.82 -7.99 6.14
N THR A 34 24.66 -8.65 6.13
CA THR A 34 24.06 -9.23 7.34
C THR A 34 25.05 -10.19 8.04
N MET A 35 25.88 -10.90 7.28
CA MET A 35 26.91 -11.78 7.83
C MET A 35 27.96 -11.00 8.61
N ASP A 36 28.47 -9.89 8.07
CA ASP A 36 29.47 -9.05 8.77
C ASP A 36 28.88 -8.46 10.07
N ILE A 37 27.59 -8.11 10.06
CA ILE A 37 26.88 -7.63 11.26
C ILE A 37 26.85 -8.72 12.34
N TYR A 38 26.47 -9.96 11.98
CA TYR A 38 26.38 -11.07 12.94
C TYR A 38 27.73 -11.54 13.44
N MET A 39 28.76 -11.47 12.60
CA MET A 39 30.13 -11.80 12.98
C MET A 39 30.80 -10.73 13.84
N GLY A 40 30.12 -9.58 14.05
CA GLY A 40 30.67 -8.48 14.85
C GLY A 40 31.93 -7.86 14.23
N LYS A 41 32.03 -7.93 12.87
CA LYS A 41 33.19 -7.40 12.15
C LYS A 41 33.40 -5.92 12.51
N ASP A 42 34.63 -5.56 12.81
CA ASP A 42 34.97 -4.15 13.04
C ASP A 42 35.01 -3.43 11.69
N ILE A 43 33.98 -2.64 11.43
CA ILE A 43 33.80 -1.90 10.20
C ILE A 43 34.04 -0.43 10.52
N GLN A 44 35.07 0.14 9.89
CA GLN A 44 35.35 1.57 9.97
C GLN A 44 34.63 2.27 8.84
N LEU A 45 33.81 3.25 9.18
CA LEU A 45 33.16 4.17 8.22
C LEU A 45 34.11 5.30 7.85
N SER A 46 33.94 5.85 6.68
CA SER A 46 34.54 7.12 6.33
C SER A 46 33.89 8.26 7.16
N GLU A 47 34.57 9.39 7.31
CA GLU A 47 34.00 10.57 7.99
C GLU A 47 32.66 11.00 7.38
N ASN A 48 32.54 10.91 6.05
CA ASN A 48 31.31 11.23 5.35
C ASN A 48 30.16 10.22 5.68
N ASP A 49 30.50 8.94 5.79
CA ASP A 49 29.53 7.90 6.17
C ASP A 49 29.12 8.01 7.64
N GLU A 50 30.03 8.38 8.52
CA GLU A 50 29.71 8.65 9.92
C GLU A 50 28.72 9.81 10.05
N GLN A 51 28.92 10.90 9.29
CA GLN A 51 28.02 12.04 9.26
C GLN A 51 26.66 11.67 8.67
N LYS A 52 26.63 10.84 7.60
CA LYS A 52 25.41 10.28 7.04
C LYS A 52 24.66 9.44 8.06
N LEU A 53 25.35 8.56 8.76
CA LEU A 53 24.75 7.70 9.82
C LEU A 53 24.14 8.52 10.94
N GLU A 54 24.86 9.57 11.40
CA GLU A 54 24.34 10.47 12.44
C GLU A 54 23.07 11.21 11.97
N ASN A 55 23.04 11.68 10.73
CA ASN A 55 21.85 12.30 10.15
C ASN A 55 20.66 11.32 10.12
N ILE A 56 20.89 10.09 9.67
CA ILE A 56 19.86 9.02 9.67
C ILE A 56 19.36 8.77 11.11
N LEU A 57 20.27 8.67 12.07
CA LEU A 57 19.91 8.44 13.47
C LEU A 57 19.05 9.59 14.04
N GLN A 58 19.35 10.83 13.70
CA GLN A 58 18.55 11.99 14.13
C GLN A 58 17.14 11.97 13.53
N ARG A 59 16.98 11.52 12.27
CA ARG A 59 15.67 11.36 11.61
C ARG A 59 14.87 10.24 12.29
N LEU A 60 15.49 9.08 12.53
CA LEU A 60 14.86 7.96 13.22
C LEU A 60 14.40 8.35 14.65
N LYS A 61 15.19 9.12 15.40
CA LYS A 61 14.79 9.62 16.72
C LYS A 61 13.56 10.55 16.69
N LYS A 62 13.21 11.08 15.53
CA LYS A 62 11.96 11.83 15.29
C LYS A 62 10.83 10.92 14.82
N PHE A 63 11.00 9.61 14.87
CA PHE A 63 10.07 8.60 14.39
C PHE A 63 9.79 8.67 12.88
N GLU A 64 10.69 9.26 12.08
CA GLU A 64 10.56 9.19 10.64
C GLU A 64 10.69 7.73 10.17
N PRO A 65 9.75 7.21 9.35
CA PRO A 65 9.81 5.84 8.87
C PRO A 65 11.13 5.54 8.17
N VAL A 66 11.74 4.41 8.49
CA VAL A 66 13.01 4.02 7.87
C VAL A 66 12.88 3.92 6.35
N GLN A 67 11.73 3.53 5.83
CA GLN A 67 11.45 3.47 4.40
C GLN A 67 11.53 4.86 3.74
N TYR A 68 11.02 5.91 4.39
CA TYR A 68 11.18 7.28 3.87
C TYR A 68 12.62 7.76 3.93
N ILE A 69 13.37 7.35 4.96
CA ILE A 69 14.80 7.66 5.08
C ILE A 69 15.59 6.99 3.96
N LEU A 70 15.25 5.74 3.64
CA LEU A 70 15.86 4.96 2.56
C LEU A 70 15.35 5.35 1.17
N GLY A 71 14.18 6.01 1.10
CA GLY A 71 13.50 6.37 -0.14
C GLY A 71 12.85 5.18 -0.85
N ARG A 72 12.73 4.01 -0.20
CA ARG A 72 12.16 2.80 -0.80
C ARG A 72 11.52 1.88 0.23
N ALA A 73 10.57 1.08 -0.23
CA ALA A 73 9.94 -0.02 0.51
C ALA A 73 9.82 -1.24 -0.40
N GLN A 74 9.93 -2.44 0.16
CA GLN A 74 9.68 -3.67 -0.58
C GLN A 74 8.19 -3.97 -0.67
N PHE A 75 7.78 -4.47 -1.82
CA PHE A 75 6.42 -4.96 -2.06
C PHE A 75 6.42 -6.04 -3.15
N CYS A 76 5.86 -7.21 -2.86
CA CYS A 76 5.85 -8.38 -3.76
C CYS A 76 7.24 -8.68 -4.38
N GLY A 77 8.29 -8.63 -3.55
CA GLY A 77 9.66 -8.92 -3.94
C GLY A 77 10.34 -7.87 -4.81
N ARG A 78 9.81 -6.65 -4.88
CA ARG A 78 10.33 -5.51 -5.65
C ARG A 78 10.50 -4.29 -4.75
N ASP A 79 11.45 -3.43 -5.09
CA ASP A 79 11.65 -2.15 -4.41
C ASP A 79 10.78 -1.07 -5.06
N PHE A 80 9.95 -0.41 -4.27
CA PHE A 80 9.16 0.75 -4.69
C PHE A 80 9.68 2.02 -4.03
N ARG A 81 9.79 3.07 -4.78
CA ARG A 81 10.09 4.41 -4.28
C ARG A 81 8.96 4.88 -3.38
N VAL A 82 9.31 5.38 -2.21
CA VAL A 82 8.39 6.00 -1.25
C VAL A 82 8.98 7.28 -0.70
N ALA A 83 8.12 8.24 -0.38
CA ALA A 83 8.46 9.50 0.24
C ALA A 83 7.25 10.02 1.02
N PRO A 84 7.38 11.03 1.90
CA PRO A 84 6.22 11.70 2.47
C PRO A 84 5.22 12.10 1.39
N GLY A 85 3.95 11.74 1.59
CA GLY A 85 2.87 11.94 0.60
C GLY A 85 2.29 10.65 0.04
N VAL A 86 2.89 9.47 0.26
CA VAL A 86 2.30 8.17 -0.07
C VAL A 86 2.31 7.25 1.14
N LEU A 87 1.29 6.43 1.27
CA LEU A 87 1.29 5.32 2.23
C LEU A 87 2.45 4.37 1.91
N ILE A 88 3.20 3.97 2.92
CA ILE A 88 4.23 2.94 2.76
C ILE A 88 3.52 1.60 2.49
N PRO A 89 3.86 0.87 1.40
CA PRO A 89 3.28 -0.44 1.11
C PRO A 89 3.34 -1.39 2.30
N ARG A 90 2.22 -2.09 2.56
CA ARG A 90 2.06 -2.98 3.71
C ARG A 90 2.11 -4.45 3.28
N PRO A 91 2.62 -5.35 4.14
CA PRO A 91 2.60 -6.79 3.87
C PRO A 91 1.19 -7.35 3.62
N GLU A 92 0.18 -6.84 4.33
CA GLU A 92 -1.22 -7.24 4.17
C GLU A 92 -1.75 -6.92 2.76
N THR A 93 -1.26 -5.82 2.17
CA THR A 93 -1.60 -5.45 0.79
C THR A 93 -0.94 -6.39 -0.24
N GLU A 94 0.21 -7.02 0.08
CA GLU A 94 0.77 -8.10 -0.75
C GLU A 94 -0.19 -9.29 -0.83
N GLU A 95 -0.83 -9.65 0.29
CA GLU A 95 -1.81 -10.74 0.35
C GLU A 95 -3.06 -10.44 -0.51
N LEU A 96 -3.46 -9.17 -0.60
CA LEU A 96 -4.53 -8.73 -1.53
C LEU A 96 -4.14 -9.00 -2.98
N VAL A 97 -2.91 -8.64 -3.38
CA VAL A 97 -2.40 -8.92 -4.73
C VAL A 97 -2.32 -10.43 -4.98
N GLU A 98 -1.85 -11.21 -4.01
CA GLU A 98 -1.79 -12.67 -4.13
C GLU A 98 -3.18 -13.31 -4.28
N ALA A 99 -4.19 -12.80 -3.57
CA ALA A 99 -5.57 -13.25 -3.71
C ALA A 99 -6.10 -12.98 -5.12
N ILE A 100 -5.81 -11.80 -5.69
CA ILE A 100 -6.16 -11.46 -7.06
C ILE A 100 -5.48 -12.42 -8.04
N LEU A 101 -4.16 -12.60 -7.94
CA LEU A 101 -3.41 -13.47 -8.85
C LEU A 101 -3.90 -14.92 -8.80
N ARG A 102 -4.29 -15.40 -7.63
CA ARG A 102 -4.84 -16.76 -7.42
C ARG A 102 -6.17 -16.97 -8.13
N ASP A 103 -7.00 -15.92 -8.19
CA ASP A 103 -8.33 -16.01 -8.83
C ASP A 103 -8.27 -15.95 -10.36
N TYR A 104 -7.13 -15.53 -10.94
CA TYR A 104 -6.90 -15.44 -12.38
C TYR A 104 -5.71 -16.32 -12.86
N PRO A 105 -5.75 -17.64 -12.66
CA PRO A 105 -4.59 -18.51 -12.93
C PRO A 105 -4.26 -18.66 -14.41
N THR A 106 -5.23 -18.47 -15.31
CA THR A 106 -5.06 -18.75 -16.75
C THR A 106 -5.47 -17.59 -17.66
N THR A 107 -6.47 -16.83 -17.29
CA THR A 107 -7.03 -15.76 -18.12
C THR A 107 -6.98 -14.45 -17.34
N PRO A 108 -5.97 -13.61 -17.59
CA PRO A 108 -5.85 -12.32 -16.90
C PRO A 108 -7.00 -11.38 -17.27
N PRO A 109 -7.41 -10.48 -16.36
CA PRO A 109 -8.33 -9.41 -16.66
C PRO A 109 -7.71 -8.48 -17.71
N GLN A 110 -8.52 -8.03 -18.67
CA GLN A 110 -8.00 -7.15 -19.74
C GLN A 110 -7.85 -5.70 -19.27
N ARG A 111 -8.80 -5.22 -18.47
CA ARG A 111 -8.77 -3.87 -17.91
C ARG A 111 -8.82 -3.92 -16.40
N ILE A 112 -7.86 -3.28 -15.76
CA ILE A 112 -7.66 -3.29 -14.32
C ILE A 112 -7.61 -1.85 -13.81
N LEU A 113 -8.31 -1.58 -12.71
CA LEU A 113 -8.27 -0.30 -12.01
C LEU A 113 -7.87 -0.49 -10.56
N ASP A 114 -6.90 0.29 -10.12
CA ASP A 114 -6.55 0.48 -8.71
C ASP A 114 -7.00 1.86 -8.24
N ILE A 115 -7.85 1.91 -7.20
CA ILE A 115 -8.41 3.15 -6.66
C ILE A 115 -7.72 3.46 -5.33
N GLY A 116 -7.16 4.68 -5.23
CA GLY A 116 -6.28 5.08 -4.12
C GLY A 116 -4.89 4.48 -4.29
N THR A 117 -4.31 4.66 -5.49
CA THR A 117 -3.12 3.91 -5.91
C THR A 117 -1.84 4.22 -5.12
N GLY A 118 -1.75 5.38 -4.46
CA GLY A 118 -0.60 5.79 -3.66
C GLY A 118 0.72 5.72 -4.43
N SER A 119 1.63 4.87 -3.99
CA SER A 119 2.92 4.63 -4.64
C SER A 119 2.84 3.86 -5.96
N GLY A 120 1.67 3.36 -6.34
CA GLY A 120 1.46 2.53 -7.52
C GLY A 120 1.85 1.06 -7.33
N CYS A 121 2.11 0.61 -6.10
CA CYS A 121 2.63 -0.74 -5.84
C CYS A 121 1.69 -1.86 -6.31
N ILE A 122 0.38 -1.70 -6.11
CA ILE A 122 -0.62 -2.69 -6.58
C ILE A 122 -0.66 -2.76 -8.11
N PRO A 123 -0.98 -1.68 -8.84
CA PRO A 123 -1.20 -1.75 -10.28
C PRO A 123 0.09 -2.05 -11.05
N ILE A 124 1.25 -1.57 -10.59
CA ILE A 124 2.54 -1.89 -11.19
C ILE A 124 2.85 -3.38 -11.02
N THR A 125 2.58 -3.95 -9.85
CA THR A 125 2.76 -5.40 -9.62
C THR A 125 1.84 -6.23 -10.52
N LEU A 126 0.57 -5.85 -10.66
CA LEU A 126 -0.38 -6.51 -11.56
C LEU A 126 0.02 -6.37 -13.03
N ALA A 127 0.44 -5.17 -13.46
CA ALA A 127 0.92 -4.92 -14.82
C ALA A 127 2.17 -5.74 -15.16
N HIS A 128 3.03 -5.99 -14.17
CA HIS A 128 4.20 -6.84 -14.34
C HIS A 128 3.82 -8.31 -14.55
N HIS A 129 2.82 -8.82 -13.81
CA HIS A 129 2.32 -10.18 -13.97
C HIS A 129 1.51 -10.34 -15.27
N TRP A 130 0.79 -9.32 -15.69
CA TRP A 130 -0.09 -9.32 -16.85
C TRP A 130 0.26 -8.19 -17.83
N PRO A 131 1.40 -8.28 -18.54
CA PRO A 131 1.91 -7.17 -19.37
C PRO A 131 1.02 -6.81 -20.57
N GLN A 132 0.01 -7.63 -20.88
CA GLN A 132 -0.98 -7.36 -21.93
C GLN A 132 -2.25 -6.67 -21.40
N SER A 133 -2.44 -6.61 -20.09
CA SER A 133 -3.58 -5.94 -19.48
C SER A 133 -3.42 -4.42 -19.55
N HIS A 134 -4.53 -3.72 -19.75
CA HIS A 134 -4.59 -2.27 -19.60
C HIS A 134 -4.83 -1.94 -18.13
N VAL A 135 -3.83 -1.38 -17.48
CA VAL A 135 -3.87 -1.10 -16.04
C VAL A 135 -3.89 0.40 -15.79
N GLU A 136 -4.84 0.82 -14.97
CA GLU A 136 -4.97 2.22 -14.52
C GLU A 136 -4.83 2.29 -13.00
N GLY A 137 -4.23 3.38 -12.51
CA GLY A 137 -4.17 3.75 -11.11
C GLY A 137 -4.75 5.15 -10.90
N TRP A 138 -5.74 5.27 -10.04
CA TRP A 138 -6.36 6.54 -9.71
C TRP A 138 -6.01 6.98 -8.30
N ASP A 139 -5.72 8.27 -8.14
CA ASP A 139 -5.49 8.88 -6.83
C ASP A 139 -5.92 10.35 -6.85
N ILE A 140 -6.39 10.86 -5.73
CA ILE A 140 -6.70 12.27 -5.58
C ILE A 140 -5.43 13.12 -5.43
N SER A 141 -4.35 12.54 -4.89
CA SER A 141 -3.09 13.20 -4.61
C SER A 141 -2.19 13.26 -5.85
N SER A 142 -1.96 14.46 -6.36
CA SER A 142 -0.98 14.70 -7.41
C SER A 142 0.43 14.28 -7.01
N ASP A 143 0.79 14.45 -5.74
CA ASP A 143 2.11 14.09 -5.21
C ASP A 143 2.31 12.58 -5.17
N ALA A 144 1.28 11.82 -4.78
CA ALA A 144 1.30 10.37 -4.86
C ALA A 144 1.48 9.89 -6.30
N LEU A 145 0.78 10.50 -7.25
CA LEU A 145 0.89 10.16 -8.67
C LEU A 145 2.28 10.47 -9.26
N VAL A 146 3.00 11.47 -8.75
CA VAL A 146 4.41 11.70 -9.14
C VAL A 146 5.27 10.50 -8.75
N ILE A 147 5.12 10.00 -7.51
CA ILE A 147 5.86 8.83 -7.02
C ILE A 147 5.47 7.58 -7.81
N ALA A 148 4.17 7.36 -8.04
CA ALA A 148 3.66 6.23 -8.81
C ALA A 148 4.23 6.20 -10.24
N ARG A 149 4.30 7.36 -10.92
CA ARG A 149 4.92 7.46 -12.26
C ARG A 149 6.41 7.16 -12.24
N CYS A 150 7.16 7.64 -11.24
CA CYS A 150 8.57 7.28 -11.09
C CYS A 150 8.74 5.76 -10.90
N ASN A 151 7.89 5.13 -10.08
CA ASN A 151 7.90 3.68 -9.90
C ASN A 151 7.58 2.94 -11.21
N ASN A 152 6.58 3.41 -11.96
CA ASN A 152 6.20 2.83 -13.24
C ASN A 152 7.36 2.84 -14.25
N GLU A 153 8.11 3.94 -14.30
CA GLU A 153 9.32 4.06 -15.13
C GLU A 153 10.41 3.09 -14.68
N GLU A 154 10.69 3.02 -13.37
CA GLU A 154 11.72 2.14 -12.80
C GLU A 154 11.40 0.65 -13.01
N HIS A 155 10.13 0.29 -12.93
CA HIS A 155 9.67 -1.09 -13.15
C HIS A 155 9.37 -1.42 -14.61
N HIS A 156 9.54 -0.47 -15.54
CA HIS A 156 9.30 -0.63 -16.98
C HIS A 156 7.89 -1.17 -17.30
N THR A 157 6.88 -0.74 -16.53
CA THR A 157 5.48 -1.10 -16.75
C THR A 157 4.73 0.00 -17.52
N ARG A 158 3.46 -0.25 -17.89
CA ARG A 158 2.65 0.67 -18.68
C ARG A 158 1.34 1.01 -17.99
N VAL A 159 1.42 1.35 -16.70
CA VAL A 159 0.25 1.78 -15.93
C VAL A 159 -0.10 3.23 -16.29
N ALA A 160 -1.36 3.48 -16.58
CA ALA A 160 -1.88 4.84 -16.75
C ALA A 160 -2.30 5.42 -15.39
N PHE A 161 -1.67 6.51 -14.96
CA PHE A 161 -1.99 7.16 -13.70
C PHE A 161 -2.79 8.44 -13.92
N LEU A 162 -4.00 8.49 -13.31
CA LEU A 162 -4.92 9.61 -13.44
C LEU A 162 -5.24 10.22 -12.07
N GLN A 163 -5.27 11.54 -12.03
CA GLN A 163 -5.76 12.24 -10.85
C GLN A 163 -7.29 12.21 -10.86
N HIS A 164 -7.87 11.53 -9.88
CA HIS A 164 -9.30 11.40 -9.76
C HIS A 164 -9.73 11.27 -8.30
N ASP A 165 -10.71 12.07 -7.91
CA ASP A 165 -11.37 11.93 -6.61
C ASP A 165 -12.55 10.98 -6.74
N ILE A 166 -12.44 9.79 -6.17
CA ILE A 166 -13.51 8.79 -6.21
C ILE A 166 -14.78 9.25 -5.49
N LEU A 167 -14.66 10.20 -4.57
CA LEU A 167 -15.78 10.78 -3.82
C LEU A 167 -16.47 11.94 -4.55
N SER A 168 -15.87 12.48 -5.63
CA SER A 168 -16.47 13.57 -6.39
C SER A 168 -17.78 13.12 -7.04
N ASP A 169 -18.69 14.04 -7.28
CA ASP A 169 -19.95 13.75 -8.00
C ASP A 169 -19.76 13.66 -9.53
N GLU A 170 -18.53 13.87 -10.02
CA GLU A 170 -18.24 13.71 -11.44
C GLU A 170 -18.48 12.25 -11.84
N GLU A 171 -19.48 12.04 -12.69
CA GLU A 171 -19.73 10.74 -13.29
C GLU A 171 -18.51 10.36 -14.15
N CYS A 172 -17.78 9.34 -13.74
CA CYS A 172 -16.91 8.64 -14.66
C CYS A 172 -17.83 7.97 -15.68
N ILE A 173 -18.14 8.68 -16.77
CA ILE A 173 -18.90 8.11 -17.89
C ILE A 173 -17.95 7.15 -18.60
N VAL A 174 -17.81 5.97 -18.04
CA VAL A 174 -17.24 4.83 -18.76
C VAL A 174 -18.42 4.11 -19.40
N SER A 175 -18.42 3.94 -20.70
CA SER A 175 -19.45 3.11 -21.34
C SER A 175 -19.35 1.68 -20.76
N GLN A 176 -20.47 0.95 -20.69
CA GLN A 176 -20.45 -0.42 -20.15
C GLN A 176 -19.45 -1.34 -20.89
N GLU A 177 -19.17 -1.05 -22.17
CA GLU A 177 -18.16 -1.76 -22.95
C GLU A 177 -16.72 -1.37 -22.55
N GLU A 178 -16.53 -0.19 -21.99
CA GLU A 178 -15.24 0.35 -21.54
C GLU A 178 -14.97 0.16 -20.04
N GLY A 179 -15.89 -0.42 -19.28
CA GLY A 179 -15.74 -0.74 -17.86
C GLY A 179 -14.52 -1.64 -17.58
N PHE A 180 -14.15 -1.76 -16.32
CA PHE A 180 -13.03 -2.59 -15.87
C PHE A 180 -13.47 -4.04 -15.65
N ASP A 181 -12.57 -5.00 -15.89
CA ASP A 181 -12.79 -6.41 -15.57
C ASP A 181 -12.40 -6.71 -14.12
N LEU A 182 -11.51 -5.89 -13.57
CA LEU A 182 -11.02 -5.97 -12.18
C LEU A 182 -10.90 -4.56 -11.61
N ILE A 183 -11.49 -4.34 -10.45
CA ILE A 183 -11.25 -3.16 -9.61
C ILE A 183 -10.64 -3.64 -8.30
N VAL A 184 -9.58 -2.98 -7.86
CA VAL A 184 -8.94 -3.21 -6.55
C VAL A 184 -8.81 -1.88 -5.82
N SER A 185 -8.91 -1.90 -4.49
CA SER A 185 -8.65 -0.72 -3.67
C SER A 185 -8.19 -1.12 -2.27
N ASN A 186 -7.19 -0.41 -1.78
CA ASN A 186 -6.87 -0.29 -0.37
C ASN A 186 -7.19 1.16 0.06
N PRO A 187 -8.47 1.48 0.31
CA PRO A 187 -8.88 2.84 0.60
C PRO A 187 -8.60 3.21 2.06
N PRO A 188 -8.63 4.51 2.42
CA PRO A 188 -8.61 4.92 3.82
C PRO A 188 -9.76 4.26 4.61
N TYR A 189 -9.45 3.74 5.80
CA TYR A 189 -10.42 3.01 6.62
C TYR A 189 -10.23 3.20 8.14
N ILE A 190 -9.31 4.02 8.59
CA ILE A 190 -9.04 4.25 10.02
C ILE A 190 -9.93 5.40 10.49
N LYS A 191 -10.71 5.20 11.53
CA LYS A 191 -11.52 6.27 12.13
C LYS A 191 -10.63 7.29 12.85
N GLN A 192 -11.03 8.56 12.87
CA GLN A 192 -10.28 9.61 13.56
C GLN A 192 -10.10 9.30 15.07
N CYS A 193 -11.08 8.66 15.71
CA CYS A 193 -10.99 8.27 17.11
C CYS A 193 -9.93 7.19 17.40
N GLU A 194 -9.52 6.41 16.40
CA GLU A 194 -8.47 5.39 16.52
C GLU A 194 -7.05 5.99 16.52
N ARG A 195 -6.91 7.25 16.17
CA ARG A 195 -5.63 7.99 16.04
C ARG A 195 -4.71 7.82 17.26
N LEU A 196 -5.28 7.82 18.46
CA LEU A 196 -4.50 7.71 19.71
C LEU A 196 -3.86 6.33 19.94
N GLN A 197 -4.28 5.32 19.18
CA GLN A 197 -3.76 3.95 19.29
C GLN A 197 -2.68 3.65 18.24
N MET A 198 -2.45 4.59 17.32
CA MET A 198 -1.51 4.40 16.21
C MET A 198 -0.07 4.74 16.60
N GLU A 199 0.85 4.09 15.95
CA GLU A 199 2.29 4.35 16.11
C GLU A 199 2.67 5.73 15.57
N ARG A 200 3.61 6.39 16.24
CA ARG A 200 4.04 7.75 15.89
C ARG A 200 4.66 7.88 14.50
N ASN A 201 5.36 6.84 14.04
CA ASN A 201 5.92 6.82 12.70
C ASN A 201 4.85 6.88 11.60
N VAL A 202 3.64 6.37 11.88
CA VAL A 202 2.49 6.49 10.96
C VAL A 202 1.84 7.86 11.11
N LEU A 203 1.49 8.25 12.35
CA LEU A 203 0.74 9.47 12.63
C LEU A 203 1.47 10.75 12.23
N ASP A 204 2.77 10.82 12.51
CA ASP A 204 3.55 12.04 12.35
C ASP A 204 4.05 12.21 10.90
N TRP A 205 4.01 11.16 10.07
CA TRP A 205 4.73 11.13 8.80
C TRP A 205 3.93 10.66 7.59
N GLU A 206 3.01 9.70 7.74
CA GLU A 206 2.24 9.21 6.61
C GLU A 206 1.02 10.12 6.33
N PRO A 207 0.56 10.22 5.07
CA PRO A 207 -0.48 11.20 4.71
C PRO A 207 -1.82 10.84 5.35
N GLU A 208 -2.41 11.77 6.09
CA GLU A 208 -3.72 11.60 6.73
C GLU A 208 -4.81 11.21 5.72
N LEU A 209 -4.71 11.72 4.50
CA LEU A 209 -5.63 11.43 3.40
C LEU A 209 -5.67 9.96 3.00
N ALA A 210 -4.55 9.23 3.20
CA ALA A 210 -4.46 7.80 2.91
C ALA A 210 -4.87 6.91 4.09
N LEU A 211 -5.11 7.49 5.26
CA LEU A 211 -5.35 6.75 6.50
C LEU A 211 -6.78 6.88 7.00
N PHE A 212 -7.31 8.11 7.06
CA PHE A 212 -8.46 8.41 7.90
C PHE A 212 -9.77 8.57 7.14
N VAL A 213 -10.83 8.11 7.80
CA VAL A 213 -12.23 8.34 7.46
C VAL A 213 -12.95 9.06 8.61
N PRO A 214 -14.10 9.72 8.34
CA PRO A 214 -14.95 10.27 9.40
C PRO A 214 -15.40 9.19 10.37
N ASP A 215 -15.51 9.52 11.67
CA ASP A 215 -15.93 8.59 12.72
C ASP A 215 -17.37 8.08 12.53
N ASP A 216 -18.23 8.94 11.96
CA ASP A 216 -19.63 8.66 11.69
C ASP A 216 -19.87 7.93 10.36
N ASP A 217 -18.84 7.81 9.51
CA ASP A 217 -18.94 7.11 8.23
C ASP A 217 -17.66 6.31 7.88
N PRO A 218 -17.36 5.23 8.59
CA PRO A 218 -16.17 4.40 8.34
C PRO A 218 -16.23 3.65 7.00
N LEU A 219 -17.40 3.54 6.39
CA LEU A 219 -17.63 2.82 5.13
C LEU A 219 -17.69 3.75 3.89
N LEU A 220 -17.37 5.03 4.04
CA LEU A 220 -17.49 6.06 3.01
C LEU A 220 -16.91 5.63 1.66
N PHE A 221 -15.65 5.20 1.64
CA PHE A 221 -14.97 4.80 0.41
C PHE A 221 -15.53 3.48 -0.14
N TYR A 222 -15.76 2.48 0.71
CA TYR A 222 -16.32 1.19 0.29
C TYR A 222 -17.67 1.38 -0.39
N ARG A 223 -18.58 2.11 0.24
CA ARG A 223 -19.92 2.40 -0.31
C ARG A 223 -19.83 3.14 -1.64
N THR A 224 -18.95 4.13 -1.75
CA THR A 224 -18.79 4.91 -2.97
C THR A 224 -18.23 4.05 -4.10
N ILE A 225 -17.19 3.27 -3.85
CA ILE A 225 -16.57 2.40 -4.86
C ILE A 225 -17.55 1.30 -5.29
N VAL A 226 -18.24 0.63 -4.35
CA VAL A 226 -19.26 -0.38 -4.64
C VAL A 226 -20.37 0.19 -5.53
N ARG A 227 -20.91 1.37 -5.16
CA ARG A 227 -21.93 2.06 -5.97
C ARG A 227 -21.45 2.36 -7.38
N ARG A 228 -20.23 2.89 -7.56
CA ARG A 228 -19.65 3.21 -8.86
C ARG A 228 -19.38 1.95 -9.67
N ALA A 229 -18.85 0.92 -9.05
CA ALA A 229 -18.64 -0.37 -9.68
C ALA A 229 -19.94 -0.95 -10.22
N ALA A 230 -21.01 -1.00 -9.41
CA ALA A 230 -22.33 -1.48 -9.82
C ALA A 230 -22.99 -0.60 -10.91
N ASN A 231 -22.66 0.70 -10.97
CA ASN A 231 -23.20 1.66 -11.95
C ASN A 231 -22.36 1.77 -13.24
N GLY A 232 -21.60 0.74 -13.59
CA GLY A 232 -20.93 0.61 -14.89
C GLY A 232 -19.43 0.85 -14.89
N LEU A 233 -18.81 1.22 -13.76
CA LEU A 233 -17.34 1.27 -13.68
C LEU A 233 -16.74 -0.15 -13.76
N LEU A 234 -17.43 -1.15 -13.21
CA LEU A 234 -17.11 -2.57 -13.35
C LEU A 234 -18.03 -3.21 -14.38
N LYS A 235 -17.48 -4.02 -15.26
CA LYS A 235 -18.27 -4.79 -16.24
C LYS A 235 -19.08 -5.89 -15.56
N PRO A 236 -20.22 -6.31 -16.16
CA PRO A 236 -20.83 -7.59 -15.82
C PRO A 236 -19.81 -8.73 -15.94
N GLY A 237 -19.74 -9.59 -14.92
CA GLY A 237 -18.71 -10.63 -14.80
C GLY A 237 -17.39 -10.16 -14.23
N GLY A 238 -17.20 -8.87 -14.03
CA GLY A 238 -16.00 -8.29 -13.39
C GLY A 238 -15.96 -8.54 -11.89
N ARG A 239 -14.81 -8.34 -11.29
CA ARG A 239 -14.58 -8.55 -9.84
C ARG A 239 -14.06 -7.31 -9.15
N LEU A 240 -14.52 -7.11 -7.92
CA LEU A 240 -14.10 -6.05 -7.02
C LEU A 240 -13.39 -6.65 -5.80
N TYR A 241 -12.23 -6.07 -5.43
CA TYR A 241 -11.42 -6.46 -4.29
C TYR A 241 -11.12 -5.28 -3.40
N PHE A 242 -11.27 -5.46 -2.10
CA PHE A 242 -10.90 -4.48 -1.08
C PHE A 242 -9.93 -5.06 -0.06
N GLU A 243 -8.93 -4.27 0.33
CA GLU A 243 -8.38 -4.38 1.66
C GLU A 243 -9.31 -3.66 2.64
N ILE A 244 -9.54 -4.23 3.83
CA ILE A 244 -10.51 -3.71 4.78
C ILE A 244 -9.92 -3.53 6.18
N ASN A 245 -10.54 -2.63 6.95
CA ASN A 245 -10.43 -2.67 8.41
C ASN A 245 -11.09 -3.93 8.92
N ARG A 246 -10.39 -4.70 9.78
CA ARG A 246 -10.88 -5.96 10.36
C ARG A 246 -12.24 -5.84 11.10
N GLU A 247 -12.62 -4.61 11.52
CA GLU A 247 -13.89 -4.38 12.23
C GLU A 247 -15.10 -4.28 11.28
N HIS A 248 -14.86 -4.08 9.97
CA HIS A 248 -15.90 -3.78 8.98
C HIS A 248 -16.07 -4.84 7.88
N GLY A 249 -15.60 -6.09 8.13
CA GLY A 249 -15.74 -7.18 7.17
C GLY A 249 -17.20 -7.47 6.81
N ALA A 250 -18.04 -7.70 7.82
CA ALA A 250 -19.47 -8.00 7.64
C ALA A 250 -20.23 -6.83 6.98
N ASP A 251 -19.92 -5.59 7.37
CA ASP A 251 -20.56 -4.39 6.81
C ASP A 251 -20.22 -4.23 5.32
N THR A 252 -18.95 -4.48 4.96
CA THR A 252 -18.49 -4.39 3.55
C THR A 252 -19.13 -5.49 2.69
N ILE A 253 -19.28 -6.71 3.22
CA ILE A 253 -20.03 -7.79 2.55
C ILE A 253 -21.47 -7.33 2.27
N ALA A 254 -22.18 -6.84 3.29
CA ALA A 254 -23.56 -6.38 3.15
C ALA A 254 -23.69 -5.30 2.08
N LEU A 255 -22.79 -4.30 2.06
CA LEU A 255 -22.76 -3.27 1.03
C LEU A 255 -22.62 -3.84 -0.40
N MET A 256 -21.76 -4.84 -0.58
CA MET A 256 -21.56 -5.46 -1.89
C MET A 256 -22.78 -6.29 -2.30
N GLU A 257 -23.34 -7.10 -1.39
CA GLU A 257 -24.53 -7.91 -1.67
C GLU A 257 -25.77 -7.05 -2.00
N GLU A 258 -25.99 -5.97 -1.26
CA GLU A 258 -27.06 -5.00 -1.51
C GLU A 258 -26.92 -4.32 -2.88
N ALA A 259 -25.70 -4.12 -3.36
CA ALA A 259 -25.41 -3.56 -4.67
C ALA A 259 -25.46 -4.57 -5.83
N GLY A 260 -25.79 -5.84 -5.55
CA GLY A 260 -25.95 -6.89 -6.55
C GLY A 260 -24.69 -7.72 -6.83
N PHE A 261 -23.65 -7.59 -6.03
CA PHE A 261 -22.49 -8.47 -6.12
C PHE A 261 -22.85 -9.87 -5.62
N VAL A 262 -22.24 -10.87 -6.24
CA VAL A 262 -22.42 -12.29 -5.91
C VAL A 262 -21.09 -12.93 -5.54
N GLN A 263 -21.15 -14.09 -4.90
CA GLN A 263 -19.94 -14.79 -4.43
C GLN A 263 -19.04 -13.85 -3.61
N VAL A 264 -19.68 -13.08 -2.71
CA VAL A 264 -18.93 -12.18 -1.84
C VAL A 264 -18.25 -13.00 -0.76
N GLU A 265 -16.94 -12.89 -0.70
CA GLU A 265 -16.08 -13.66 0.19
C GLU A 265 -15.23 -12.72 1.07
N LEU A 266 -15.08 -13.12 2.33
CA LEU A 266 -14.18 -12.48 3.30
C LEU A 266 -12.97 -13.39 3.54
N LEU A 267 -11.78 -12.89 3.25
CA LEU A 267 -10.54 -13.61 3.45
C LEU A 267 -9.79 -13.04 4.65
N LYS A 268 -9.09 -13.93 5.34
CA LYS A 268 -8.20 -13.57 6.45
C LYS A 268 -6.76 -13.48 5.98
N ASP A 269 -6.02 -12.56 6.60
CA ASP A 269 -4.57 -12.45 6.46
C ASP A 269 -3.82 -13.61 7.16
N LEU A 270 -2.52 -13.71 6.95
CA LEU A 270 -1.66 -14.72 7.59
C LEU A 270 -1.67 -14.64 9.12
N SER A 271 -2.04 -13.50 9.68
CA SER A 271 -2.21 -13.29 11.13
C SER A 271 -3.60 -13.72 11.64
N GLY A 272 -4.51 -14.13 10.73
CA GLY A 272 -5.87 -14.61 11.05
C GLY A 272 -6.90 -13.50 11.20
N ASN A 273 -6.56 -12.24 10.90
CA ASN A 273 -7.51 -11.12 10.91
C ASN A 273 -8.28 -11.04 9.59
N GLU A 274 -9.51 -10.59 9.64
CA GLU A 274 -10.29 -10.25 8.46
C GLU A 274 -9.60 -9.10 7.70
N ARG A 275 -9.27 -9.31 6.42
CA ARG A 275 -8.43 -8.37 5.69
C ARG A 275 -8.88 -8.06 4.27
N ILE A 276 -9.50 -9.00 3.58
CA ILE A 276 -9.86 -8.82 2.17
C ILE A 276 -11.33 -9.18 1.99
N VAL A 277 -12.09 -8.31 1.34
CA VAL A 277 -13.43 -8.62 0.82
C VAL A 277 -13.38 -8.57 -0.70
N LYS A 278 -13.92 -9.59 -1.35
CA LYS A 278 -14.02 -9.68 -2.81
C LYS A 278 -15.39 -10.17 -3.25
N GLY A 279 -15.81 -9.80 -4.46
CA GLY A 279 -17.06 -10.27 -5.05
C GLY A 279 -17.13 -10.01 -6.54
N GLY A 280 -18.03 -10.70 -7.24
CA GLY A 280 -18.28 -10.55 -8.67
C GLY A 280 -19.57 -9.80 -8.93
N LEU A 281 -19.61 -8.98 -10.00
CA LEU A 281 -20.82 -8.32 -10.47
C LEU A 281 -21.49 -9.18 -11.57
N VAL A 282 -22.81 -9.37 -11.50
CA VAL A 282 -23.58 -10.18 -12.48
C VAL A 282 -24.02 -9.32 -13.67
#